data_e3217499109dcb2a43a0e530a95b8db6
#
_entry.id   e3217499109dcb2a43a0e530a95b8db6
#
_cell.length_a   1.000
_cell.length_b   1.000
_cell.length_c   1.000
_cell.angle_alpha   90.00
_cell.angle_beta   90.00
_cell.angle_gamma   90.00
#
_symmetry.space_group_name_H-M   'P 1'
#
loop_
_entity.id
_entity.type
_entity.pdbx_description
1 polymer ?
#
loop_
_entity_poly.entity_id
_entity_poly.type
_entity_poly.pdbx_seq_one_letter_code
_entity_poly.pdbx_strand_id
1 'polypeptide(L)'
;MPISFVAAGSAVAGVLTTLDLVAPALAEDDIIIAQIASNDNDAVAMPATTWTIIQENNNGTGLRSTVAWKRAVTADSGATFQFTGLAGTTVNFGILTVYRGVIPHGPAVGTSTTSANISADDVTYATLTPRSNAGIIIACGYYQDDLTTAGAMSYATFTNVVDVETLTGNDLSLFQYWAPSSGAATGALTHSTTSTVDAVSNGDLFDLIPANMYGGGISTAIYPRINRRQL
;
A
#
# COMPACT_ATOMS: atom_id res chain seq x y z
N MET A 1 -8.95 -11.74 -15.14
CA MET A 1 -8.64 -12.40 -13.85
C MET A 1 -8.98 -11.38 -12.77
N PRO A 2 -9.66 -11.75 -11.68
CA PRO A 2 -9.85 -10.85 -10.55
C PRO A 2 -8.50 -10.55 -9.87
N ILE A 3 -8.40 -9.39 -9.21
CA ILE A 3 -7.24 -9.10 -8.38
C ILE A 3 -7.30 -9.97 -7.13
N SER A 4 -6.16 -10.48 -6.70
CA SER A 4 -6.01 -11.27 -5.48
C SER A 4 -4.74 -10.87 -4.73
N PHE A 5 -4.79 -10.92 -3.41
CA PHE A 5 -3.60 -10.90 -2.57
C PHE A 5 -2.79 -12.18 -2.79
N VAL A 6 -1.48 -12.05 -2.93
CA VAL A 6 -0.55 -13.18 -3.14
C VAL A 6 0.16 -13.54 -1.85
N ALA A 7 0.89 -12.58 -1.28
CA ALA A 7 1.69 -12.79 -0.07
C ALA A 7 2.12 -11.45 0.55
N ALA A 8 2.49 -11.50 1.82
CA ALA A 8 3.28 -10.47 2.49
C ALA A 8 4.70 -10.96 2.73
N GLY A 9 5.67 -10.06 2.65
CA GLY A 9 7.04 -10.29 3.10
C GLY A 9 7.15 -10.25 4.62
N SER A 10 8.35 -10.46 5.14
CA SER A 10 8.63 -10.22 6.55
C SER A 10 8.68 -8.71 6.81
N ALA A 11 8.06 -8.29 7.90
CA ALA A 11 8.18 -6.92 8.37
C ALA A 11 9.59 -6.66 8.92
N VAL A 12 10.11 -5.45 8.69
CA VAL A 12 11.40 -4.98 9.24
C VAL A 12 11.15 -3.73 10.05
N ALA A 13 11.62 -3.72 11.28
CA ALA A 13 11.45 -2.62 12.22
C ALA A 13 12.72 -2.37 13.04
N GLY A 14 12.89 -1.12 13.49
CA GLY A 14 13.95 -0.73 14.40
C GLY A 14 14.41 0.71 14.22
N VAL A 15 15.36 1.11 15.04
CA VAL A 15 16.07 2.40 14.92
C VAL A 15 17.10 2.26 13.80
N LEU A 16 16.66 2.47 12.57
CA LEU A 16 17.41 2.17 11.35
C LEU A 16 17.45 3.37 10.42
N THR A 17 18.59 3.59 9.74
CA THR A 17 18.70 4.58 8.66
C THR A 17 18.22 4.06 7.31
N THR A 18 18.02 2.74 7.21
CA THR A 18 17.54 2.05 6.02
C THR A 18 16.61 0.90 6.41
N LEU A 19 15.63 0.61 5.57
CA LEU A 19 14.79 -0.58 5.67
C LEU A 19 15.07 -1.49 4.47
N ASP A 20 15.62 -2.67 4.75
CA ASP A 20 15.91 -3.70 3.76
C ASP A 20 14.72 -4.68 3.71
N LEU A 21 13.75 -4.41 2.84
CA LEU A 21 12.53 -5.19 2.72
C LEU A 21 12.69 -6.27 1.65
N VAL A 22 12.45 -7.53 2.05
CA VAL A 22 12.54 -8.67 1.14
C VAL A 22 11.18 -8.93 0.49
N ALA A 23 11.13 -8.93 -0.84
CA ALA A 23 9.92 -9.29 -1.55
C ALA A 23 9.59 -10.78 -1.35
N PRO A 24 8.32 -11.14 -1.08
CA PRO A 24 7.92 -12.53 -1.07
C PRO A 24 7.99 -13.15 -2.48
N ALA A 25 7.71 -14.44 -2.59
CA ALA A 25 7.59 -15.09 -3.89
C ALA A 25 6.50 -14.42 -4.73
N LEU A 26 6.84 -14.06 -5.95
CA LEU A 26 5.96 -13.33 -6.87
C LEU A 26 6.21 -13.76 -8.33
N ALA A 27 5.34 -13.34 -9.22
CA ALA A 27 5.49 -13.52 -10.67
C ALA A 27 5.69 -12.15 -11.36
N GLU A 28 6.15 -12.21 -12.60
CA GLU A 28 6.20 -11.03 -13.47
C GLU A 28 4.80 -10.40 -13.59
N ASP A 29 4.74 -9.07 -13.66
CA ASP A 29 3.53 -8.26 -13.69
C ASP A 29 2.69 -8.22 -12.39
N ASP A 30 3.05 -8.94 -11.33
CA ASP A 30 2.47 -8.70 -10.01
C ASP A 30 2.76 -7.26 -9.56
N ILE A 31 1.94 -6.72 -8.67
CA ILE A 31 2.17 -5.41 -8.06
C ILE A 31 2.70 -5.60 -6.66
N ILE A 32 3.87 -5.01 -6.40
CA ILE A 32 4.47 -4.92 -5.08
C ILE A 32 4.02 -3.59 -4.46
N ILE A 33 3.47 -3.64 -3.26
CA ILE A 33 3.16 -2.46 -2.44
C ILE A 33 4.15 -2.41 -1.29
N ALA A 34 4.83 -1.29 -1.13
CA ALA A 34 5.62 -0.99 0.05
C ALA A 34 4.79 -0.11 0.98
N GLN A 35 4.62 -0.54 2.22
CA GLN A 35 4.01 0.21 3.30
C GLN A 35 5.09 0.50 4.33
N ILE A 36 5.37 1.79 4.58
CA ILE A 36 6.47 2.23 5.44
C ILE A 36 5.97 3.31 6.40
N ALA A 37 6.36 3.20 7.66
CA ALA A 37 6.16 4.20 8.69
C ALA A 37 7.50 4.63 9.29
N SER A 38 7.60 5.90 9.64
CA SER A 38 8.68 6.46 10.46
C SER A 38 8.08 7.22 11.63
N ASN A 39 8.60 6.97 12.82
CA ASN A 39 8.27 7.74 14.03
C ASN A 39 9.04 9.06 14.05
N ASP A 40 9.07 9.73 12.91
CA ASP A 40 9.71 11.02 12.66
C ASP A 40 9.12 11.62 11.36
N ASN A 41 9.61 12.79 10.97
CA ASN A 41 9.17 13.50 9.77
C ASN A 41 10.05 13.22 8.53
N ASP A 42 10.86 12.18 8.57
CA ASP A 42 11.79 11.87 7.48
C ASP A 42 11.11 11.30 6.22
N ALA A 43 11.47 11.86 5.09
CA ALA A 43 10.99 11.38 3.80
C ALA A 43 11.75 10.12 3.37
N VAL A 44 11.01 9.08 3.03
CA VAL A 44 11.58 7.83 2.52
C VAL A 44 12.06 8.01 1.08
N ALA A 45 13.32 7.68 0.82
CA ALA A 45 13.85 7.61 -0.54
C ALA A 45 13.66 6.20 -1.12
N MET A 46 13.07 6.15 -2.30
CA MET A 46 12.77 4.89 -2.99
C MET A 46 14.05 4.22 -3.52
N PRO A 47 14.12 2.88 -3.53
CA PRO A 47 15.32 2.13 -3.96
C PRO A 47 15.72 2.37 -5.42
N ALA A 48 14.78 2.69 -6.28
CA ALA A 48 15.00 2.94 -7.71
C ALA A 48 13.85 3.75 -8.32
N THR A 49 14.08 4.29 -9.52
CA THR A 49 13.09 5.07 -10.29
C THR A 49 11.87 4.28 -10.76
N THR A 50 11.85 2.96 -10.60
CA THR A 50 10.73 2.09 -10.93
C THR A 50 9.63 2.06 -9.85
N TRP A 51 9.90 2.61 -8.67
CA TRP A 51 8.93 2.78 -7.62
C TRP A 51 8.15 4.09 -7.82
N THR A 52 6.86 4.03 -7.58
CA THR A 52 5.96 5.19 -7.64
C THR A 52 5.29 5.37 -6.29
N ILE A 53 5.44 6.52 -5.67
CA ILE A 53 4.74 6.87 -4.43
C ILE A 53 3.25 7.03 -4.75
N ILE A 54 2.40 6.35 -3.99
CA ILE A 54 0.94 6.49 -4.02
C ILE A 54 0.54 7.64 -3.13
N GLN A 55 0.99 7.58 -1.86
CA GLN A 55 0.72 8.57 -0.82
C GLN A 55 1.94 8.74 0.07
N GLU A 56 2.16 9.96 0.50
CA GLU A 56 2.97 10.33 1.64
C GLU A 56 2.13 11.18 2.57
N ASN A 57 2.10 10.82 3.85
CA ASN A 57 1.36 11.56 4.85
C ASN A 57 2.27 11.87 6.03
N ASN A 58 2.37 13.15 6.34
CA ASN A 58 3.14 13.64 7.47
C ASN A 58 2.18 14.16 8.53
N ASN A 59 2.15 13.50 9.68
CA ASN A 59 1.34 13.87 10.81
C ASN A 59 2.19 14.57 11.89
N GLY A 60 2.62 15.77 11.58
CA GLY A 60 3.45 16.58 12.47
C GLY A 60 4.87 16.01 12.62
N THR A 61 5.34 15.91 13.87
CA THR A 61 6.67 15.38 14.20
C THR A 61 6.64 13.93 14.70
N GLY A 62 5.45 13.33 14.76
CA GLY A 62 5.28 12.05 15.43
C GLY A 62 5.19 10.86 14.48
N LEU A 63 4.66 11.04 13.29
CA LEU A 63 4.42 9.93 12.37
C LEU A 63 4.46 10.40 10.91
N ARG A 64 5.29 9.76 10.12
CA ARG A 64 5.23 9.84 8.67
C ARG A 64 4.93 8.46 8.09
N SER A 65 3.99 8.40 7.17
CA SER A 65 3.66 7.21 6.41
C SER A 65 3.97 7.39 4.93
N THR A 66 4.39 6.32 4.27
CA THR A 66 4.64 6.28 2.84
C THR A 66 4.11 4.97 2.28
N VAL A 67 3.26 5.07 1.25
CA VAL A 67 2.84 3.94 0.43
C VAL A 67 3.38 4.13 -0.97
N ALA A 68 4.08 3.12 -1.47
CA ALA A 68 4.60 3.12 -2.83
C ALA A 68 4.31 1.79 -3.51
N TRP A 69 4.33 1.79 -4.84
CA TRP A 69 4.14 0.58 -5.62
C TRP A 69 5.19 0.43 -6.72
N LYS A 70 5.40 -0.81 -7.11
CA LYS A 70 6.27 -1.20 -8.22
C LYS A 70 5.61 -2.36 -8.96
N ARG A 71 5.70 -2.36 -10.29
CA ARG A 71 5.40 -3.55 -11.08
C ARG A 71 6.58 -4.50 -11.02
N ALA A 72 6.30 -5.75 -10.68
CA ALA A 72 7.31 -6.76 -10.53
C ALA A 72 7.88 -7.22 -11.89
N VAL A 73 9.17 -7.46 -11.90
CA VAL A 73 9.85 -8.25 -12.92
C VAL A 73 10.29 -9.57 -12.30
N THR A 74 10.62 -10.55 -13.11
CA THR A 74 10.99 -11.92 -12.63
C THR A 74 12.12 -11.88 -11.57
N ALA A 75 13.09 -10.96 -11.72
CA ALA A 75 14.21 -10.82 -10.78
C ALA A 75 13.82 -10.24 -9.41
N ASP A 76 12.62 -9.73 -9.24
CA ASP A 76 12.16 -9.14 -7.98
C ASP A 76 11.73 -10.20 -6.95
N SER A 77 11.48 -11.44 -7.38
CA SER A 77 11.09 -12.53 -6.45
C SER A 77 12.23 -12.86 -5.49
N GLY A 78 12.00 -12.65 -4.20
CA GLY A 78 13.02 -12.80 -3.15
C GLY A 78 14.08 -11.69 -3.14
N ALA A 79 13.95 -10.65 -3.95
CA ALA A 79 14.89 -9.53 -3.95
C ALA A 79 14.74 -8.67 -2.71
N THR A 80 15.84 -8.07 -2.26
CA THR A 80 15.85 -7.07 -1.19
C THR A 80 15.79 -5.68 -1.80
N PHE A 81 14.83 -4.88 -1.34
CA PHE A 81 14.67 -3.47 -1.67
C PHE A 81 15.09 -2.62 -0.49
N GLN A 82 16.10 -1.78 -0.67
CA GLN A 82 16.61 -0.89 0.37
C GLN A 82 15.95 0.48 0.25
N PHE A 83 15.12 0.81 1.23
CA PHE A 83 14.54 2.15 1.40
C PHE A 83 15.43 2.95 2.33
N THR A 84 15.77 4.19 1.95
CA THR A 84 16.73 5.04 2.66
C THR A 84 16.11 6.38 3.05
N GLY A 85 16.90 7.30 3.61
CA GLY A 85 16.44 8.63 4.01
C GLY A 85 15.79 8.67 5.38
N LEU A 86 15.83 7.57 6.13
CA LEU A 86 15.24 7.46 7.46
C LEU A 86 16.22 7.95 8.54
N ALA A 87 15.70 8.56 9.62
CA ALA A 87 16.54 8.90 10.76
C ALA A 87 16.92 7.64 11.55
N GLY A 88 18.18 7.50 11.87
CA GLY A 88 18.67 6.45 12.76
C GLY A 88 18.47 6.74 14.24
N THR A 89 17.54 7.62 14.60
CA THR A 89 17.25 8.05 15.98
C THR A 89 15.86 7.64 16.43
N THR A 90 15.00 7.25 15.50
CA THR A 90 13.61 6.87 15.73
C THR A 90 13.29 5.51 15.11
N VAL A 91 12.21 4.90 15.55
CA VAL A 91 11.77 3.62 15.01
C VAL A 91 11.22 3.82 13.60
N ASN A 92 11.69 3.00 12.68
CA ASN A 92 11.20 2.89 11.32
C ASN A 92 10.66 1.49 11.12
N PHE A 93 9.57 1.36 10.36
CA PHE A 93 8.88 0.11 10.16
C PHE A 93 8.40 -0.03 8.71
N GLY A 94 8.57 -1.19 8.11
CA GLY A 94 8.14 -1.42 6.74
C GLY A 94 7.85 -2.87 6.40
N ILE A 95 6.99 -3.06 5.39
CA ILE A 95 6.61 -4.35 4.86
C ILE A 95 6.30 -4.26 3.37
N LEU A 96 6.50 -5.36 2.64
CA LEU A 96 6.07 -5.51 1.25
C LEU A 96 4.88 -6.46 1.17
N THR A 97 3.89 -6.10 0.35
CA THR A 97 2.77 -6.98 0.00
C THR A 97 2.66 -7.10 -1.51
N VAL A 98 2.12 -8.21 -1.99
CA VAL A 98 2.04 -8.53 -3.42
C VAL A 98 0.61 -8.84 -3.83
N TYR A 99 0.20 -8.25 -4.96
CA TYR A 99 -1.12 -8.43 -5.56
C TYR A 99 -1.00 -8.84 -7.03
N ARG A 100 -1.85 -9.75 -7.47
CA ARG A 100 -1.91 -10.32 -8.82
C ARG A 100 -3.21 -9.98 -9.52
N GLY A 101 -3.21 -9.93 -10.86
CA GLY A 101 -4.40 -9.64 -11.66
C GLY A 101 -4.66 -8.16 -11.89
N VAL A 102 -3.70 -7.31 -11.54
CA VAL A 102 -3.72 -5.87 -11.82
C VAL A 102 -3.43 -5.62 -13.31
N ILE A 103 -3.93 -4.51 -13.84
CA ILE A 103 -3.72 -4.13 -15.26
C ILE A 103 -2.23 -4.20 -15.65
N PRO A 104 -1.87 -4.90 -16.76
CA PRO A 104 -0.47 -5.12 -17.11
C PRO A 104 0.24 -3.88 -17.67
N HIS A 105 -0.51 -2.89 -18.17
CA HIS A 105 0.04 -1.67 -18.76
C HIS A 105 -0.63 -0.43 -18.18
N GLY A 106 0.14 0.63 -18.00
CA GLY A 106 -0.33 1.88 -17.40
C GLY A 106 -0.29 1.88 -15.86
N PRO A 107 -0.91 2.87 -15.22
CA PRO A 107 -0.91 3.01 -13.78
C PRO A 107 -1.72 1.87 -13.13
N ALA A 108 -1.11 1.17 -12.18
CA ALA A 108 -1.76 0.10 -11.42
C ALA A 108 -2.78 0.66 -10.42
N VAL A 109 -2.51 1.85 -9.89
CA VAL A 109 -3.36 2.57 -8.93
C VAL A 109 -4.30 3.51 -9.65
N GLY A 110 -5.56 3.48 -9.29
CA GLY A 110 -6.61 4.35 -9.85
C GLY A 110 -6.73 5.67 -9.11
N THR A 111 -7.30 5.62 -7.92
CA THR A 111 -7.49 6.78 -7.02
C THR A 111 -6.86 6.48 -5.66
N SER A 112 -6.53 7.53 -4.94
CA SER A 112 -6.01 7.42 -3.57
C SER A 112 -6.45 8.59 -2.71
N THR A 113 -6.60 8.34 -1.41
CA THR A 113 -6.90 9.34 -0.38
C THR A 113 -6.08 9.06 0.86
N THR A 114 -5.84 10.10 1.65
CA THR A 114 -5.10 10.00 2.90
C THR A 114 -5.81 10.76 4.02
N SER A 115 -5.60 10.34 5.25
CA SER A 115 -6.04 11.05 6.46
C SER A 115 -4.98 10.97 7.54
N ALA A 116 -4.94 11.97 8.39
CA ALA A 116 -4.04 12.09 9.53
C ALA A 116 -4.83 12.47 10.78
N ASN A 117 -4.60 11.76 11.89
CA ASN A 117 -5.22 12.03 13.18
C ASN A 117 -4.14 12.30 14.22
N ILE A 118 -4.27 13.37 14.98
CA ILE A 118 -3.29 13.81 15.98
C ILE A 118 -3.68 13.51 17.42
N SER A 119 -4.75 12.81 17.65
CA SER A 119 -5.22 12.45 19.01
C SER A 119 -6.44 11.58 18.83
N ALA A 120 -6.26 10.35 18.40
CA ALA A 120 -7.38 9.44 18.21
C ALA A 120 -6.95 8.01 18.45
N ASP A 121 -7.76 7.30 19.21
CA ASP A 121 -7.59 5.87 19.45
C ASP A 121 -7.85 5.03 18.17
N ASP A 122 -8.34 5.66 17.11
CA ASP A 122 -8.73 5.00 15.87
C ASP A 122 -7.94 5.54 14.67
N VAL A 123 -7.69 4.67 13.70
CA VAL A 123 -7.24 5.12 12.36
C VAL A 123 -8.45 5.38 11.49
N THR A 124 -8.62 6.62 11.07
CA THR A 124 -9.68 6.97 10.11
C THR A 124 -9.13 7.02 8.69
N TYR A 125 -10.01 6.76 7.73
CA TYR A 125 -9.69 6.84 6.31
C TYR A 125 -10.68 7.77 5.62
N ALA A 126 -10.16 8.68 4.81
CA ALA A 126 -10.99 9.54 3.99
C ALA A 126 -11.76 8.73 2.94
N THR A 127 -12.93 9.22 2.54
CA THR A 127 -13.75 8.58 1.50
C THR A 127 -12.97 8.45 0.19
N LEU A 128 -12.97 7.25 -0.36
CA LEU A 128 -12.42 6.92 -1.69
C LEU A 128 -13.56 6.62 -2.67
N THR A 129 -13.49 7.18 -3.87
CA THR A 129 -14.32 6.73 -5.00
C THR A 129 -13.44 5.93 -5.95
N PRO A 130 -13.55 4.59 -5.97
CA PRO A 130 -12.72 3.74 -6.80
C PRO A 130 -12.96 3.99 -8.29
N ARG A 131 -11.92 3.83 -9.10
CA ARG A 131 -12.00 3.96 -10.56
C ARG A 131 -12.71 2.78 -11.23
N SER A 132 -12.76 1.64 -10.55
CA SER A 132 -13.33 0.39 -11.11
C SER A 132 -14.22 -0.33 -10.11
N ASN A 133 -15.32 -0.89 -10.61
CA ASN A 133 -16.20 -1.79 -9.85
C ASN A 133 -15.72 -3.26 -9.86
N ALA A 134 -14.62 -3.56 -10.54
CA ALA A 134 -14.03 -4.89 -10.62
C ALA A 134 -12.62 -4.96 -10.00
N GLY A 135 -12.14 -3.85 -9.44
CA GLY A 135 -10.87 -3.75 -8.74
C GLY A 135 -10.95 -4.17 -7.29
N ILE A 136 -9.93 -3.82 -6.55
CA ILE A 136 -9.92 -3.91 -5.09
C ILE A 136 -9.53 -2.57 -4.49
N ILE A 137 -9.97 -2.34 -3.26
CA ILE A 137 -9.57 -1.22 -2.42
C ILE A 137 -8.57 -1.76 -1.41
N ILE A 138 -7.47 -1.05 -1.21
CA ILE A 138 -6.48 -1.34 -0.17
C ILE A 138 -6.52 -0.22 0.85
N ALA A 139 -6.55 -0.59 2.12
CA ALA A 139 -6.44 0.31 3.26
C ALA A 139 -5.14 0.01 3.99
N CYS A 140 -4.25 1.00 4.07
CA CYS A 140 -3.02 0.96 4.85
C CYS A 140 -3.18 1.85 6.07
N GLY A 141 -3.05 1.27 7.26
CA GLY A 141 -3.11 1.99 8.52
C GLY A 141 -1.75 2.00 9.21
N TYR A 142 -1.50 3.10 9.89
CA TYR A 142 -0.28 3.37 10.63
C TYR A 142 -0.65 3.97 11.99
N TYR A 143 -0.04 3.46 13.02
CA TYR A 143 -0.32 3.90 14.37
C TYR A 143 0.97 4.01 15.18
N GLN A 144 1.11 5.12 15.90
CA GLN A 144 2.24 5.37 16.76
C GLN A 144 1.86 4.97 18.18
N ASP A 145 1.89 3.71 18.48
CA ASP A 145 1.81 3.11 19.82
C ASP A 145 1.71 1.59 19.72
N ASP A 146 1.83 0.89 20.85
CA ASP A 146 1.54 -0.54 21.01
C ASP A 146 0.05 -0.81 20.88
N LEU A 147 -0.34 -1.46 19.81
CA LEU A 147 -1.67 -2.04 19.68
C LEU A 147 -1.64 -3.46 20.25
N THR A 148 -2.06 -3.62 21.48
CA THR A 148 -2.08 -4.93 22.15
C THR A 148 -3.15 -5.89 21.59
N THR A 149 -3.99 -5.43 20.66
CA THR A 149 -5.05 -6.23 20.07
C THR A 149 -5.28 -5.77 18.63
N ALA A 150 -5.30 -6.71 17.69
CA ALA A 150 -5.70 -6.46 16.31
C ALA A 150 -7.04 -5.73 16.29
N GLY A 151 -7.05 -4.55 15.69
CA GLY A 151 -8.26 -3.77 15.53
C GLY A 151 -9.20 -4.35 14.47
N ALA A 152 -10.35 -3.74 14.30
CA ALA A 152 -11.33 -4.13 13.30
C ALA A 152 -11.72 -2.95 12.40
N MET A 153 -11.73 -3.19 11.08
CA MET A 153 -12.29 -2.22 10.14
C MET A 153 -13.80 -2.10 10.34
N SER A 154 -14.31 -0.88 10.32
CA SER A 154 -15.76 -0.60 10.42
C SER A 154 -16.59 -1.19 9.28
N TYR A 155 -15.96 -1.70 8.25
CA TYR A 155 -16.60 -2.28 7.07
C TYR A 155 -16.28 -3.77 6.97
N ALA A 156 -17.28 -4.62 7.18
CA ALA A 156 -17.14 -6.07 7.33
C ALA A 156 -16.59 -6.82 6.09
N THR A 157 -16.45 -6.16 4.93
CA THR A 157 -15.93 -6.79 3.71
C THR A 157 -14.41 -6.69 3.58
N PHE A 158 -13.74 -5.94 4.45
CA PHE A 158 -12.29 -5.84 4.44
C PHE A 158 -11.65 -7.08 5.08
N THR A 159 -10.70 -7.67 4.38
CA THR A 159 -9.88 -8.79 4.84
C THR A 159 -8.52 -8.27 5.29
N ASN A 160 -8.12 -8.58 6.52
CA ASN A 160 -6.80 -8.27 7.04
C ASN A 160 -5.74 -9.15 6.35
N VAL A 161 -4.64 -8.54 5.91
CA VAL A 161 -3.49 -9.24 5.29
C VAL A 161 -2.15 -8.88 5.94
N VAL A 162 -2.11 -7.78 6.69
CA VAL A 162 -0.97 -7.35 7.50
C VAL A 162 -1.51 -6.83 8.82
N ASP A 163 -0.92 -7.31 9.90
CA ASP A 163 -1.15 -6.84 11.26
C ASP A 163 0.14 -7.10 12.02
N VAL A 164 0.98 -6.09 12.11
CA VAL A 164 2.33 -6.19 12.66
C VAL A 164 2.65 -4.97 13.51
N GLU A 165 3.33 -5.19 14.61
CA GLU A 165 3.71 -4.17 15.57
C GLU A 165 5.18 -4.28 15.98
N THR A 166 5.74 -3.20 16.50
CA THR A 166 7.05 -3.19 17.19
C THR A 166 6.81 -3.05 18.68
N LEU A 167 7.60 -3.76 19.48
CA LEU A 167 7.49 -3.74 20.95
C LEU A 167 8.67 -3.02 21.60
N THR A 168 9.41 -2.18 20.90
CA THR A 168 10.62 -1.53 21.44
C THR A 168 10.66 -0.04 21.14
N GLY A 169 10.62 0.77 22.17
CA GLY A 169 10.80 2.22 22.09
C GLY A 169 9.49 2.96 21.84
N ASN A 170 9.53 3.97 20.97
CA ASN A 170 8.32 4.60 20.44
C ASN A 170 7.77 3.69 19.34
N ASP A 171 6.84 2.85 19.72
CA ASP A 171 6.38 1.73 18.93
C ASP A 171 5.56 2.17 17.70
N LEU A 172 5.53 1.32 16.69
CA LEU A 172 4.76 1.53 15.47
C LEU A 172 3.97 0.27 15.15
N SER A 173 2.72 0.44 14.76
CA SER A 173 1.87 -0.62 14.24
C SER A 173 1.51 -0.35 12.79
N LEU A 174 1.60 -1.39 11.95
CA LEU A 174 1.17 -1.38 10.56
C LEU A 174 0.09 -2.42 10.35
N PHE A 175 -0.98 -2.03 9.69
CA PHE A 175 -2.00 -2.96 9.25
C PHE A 175 -2.42 -2.65 7.83
N GLN A 176 -2.74 -3.70 7.08
CA GLN A 176 -3.23 -3.60 5.72
C GLN A 176 -4.46 -4.48 5.55
N TYR A 177 -5.47 -3.91 4.92
CA TYR A 177 -6.70 -4.58 4.56
C TYR A 177 -6.97 -4.44 3.08
N TRP A 178 -7.72 -5.36 2.50
CA TRP A 178 -8.25 -5.21 1.16
C TRP A 178 -9.72 -5.64 1.10
N ALA A 179 -10.46 -5.06 0.16
CA ALA A 179 -11.83 -5.42 -0.13
C ALA A 179 -12.11 -5.34 -1.64
N PRO A 180 -13.04 -6.14 -2.17
CA PRO A 180 -13.54 -5.95 -3.53
C PRO A 180 -14.14 -4.55 -3.69
N SER A 181 -13.86 -3.90 -4.81
CA SER A 181 -14.46 -2.61 -5.14
C SER A 181 -15.86 -2.80 -5.73
N SER A 182 -16.81 -2.01 -5.24
CA SER A 182 -18.15 -1.92 -5.84
C SER A 182 -18.27 -0.81 -6.89
N GLY A 183 -17.22 0.01 -7.05
CA GLY A 183 -17.26 1.24 -7.85
C GLY A 183 -17.97 2.42 -7.17
N ALA A 184 -18.68 2.18 -6.08
CA ALA A 184 -19.28 3.24 -5.27
C ALA A 184 -18.25 3.82 -4.29
N ALA A 185 -18.49 5.04 -3.83
CA ALA A 185 -17.67 5.65 -2.78
C ALA A 185 -17.72 4.81 -1.49
N THR A 186 -16.57 4.66 -0.82
CA THR A 186 -16.45 3.84 0.40
C THR A 186 -17.21 4.43 1.60
N GLY A 187 -17.48 5.74 1.58
CA GLY A 187 -17.74 6.48 2.81
C GLY A 187 -16.46 6.65 3.64
N ALA A 188 -16.57 7.29 4.77
CA ALA A 188 -15.50 7.34 5.76
C ALA A 188 -15.38 5.97 6.42
N LEU A 189 -14.16 5.45 6.54
CA LEU A 189 -13.87 4.18 7.20
C LEU A 189 -13.08 4.42 8.47
N THR A 190 -13.21 3.53 9.42
CA THR A 190 -12.47 3.56 10.69
C THR A 190 -11.92 2.18 10.99
N HIS A 191 -10.65 2.11 11.37
CA HIS A 191 -10.07 0.95 12.01
C HIS A 191 -9.99 1.26 13.50
N SER A 192 -10.86 0.61 14.27
CA SER A 192 -10.91 0.81 15.72
C SER A 192 -9.79 0.05 16.37
N THR A 193 -9.02 0.76 17.20
CA THR A 193 -7.95 0.19 18.01
C THR A 193 -8.42 0.08 19.45
N THR A 194 -7.71 -0.69 20.26
CA THR A 194 -8.01 -0.83 21.70
C THR A 194 -7.03 -0.05 22.59
N SER A 195 -6.17 0.77 21.97
CA SER A 195 -5.27 1.65 22.72
C SER A 195 -6.06 2.72 23.46
N THR A 196 -5.58 3.08 24.65
CA THR A 196 -6.15 4.14 25.50
C THR A 196 -5.22 5.35 25.58
N VAL A 197 -4.19 5.42 24.74
CA VAL A 197 -3.17 6.47 24.74
C VAL A 197 -3.41 7.39 23.55
N ASP A 198 -3.25 8.70 23.76
CA ASP A 198 -3.30 9.71 22.70
C ASP A 198 -2.19 9.45 21.66
N ALA A 199 -2.49 8.67 20.67
CA ALA A 199 -1.54 8.30 19.63
C ALA A 199 -1.83 9.03 18.32
N VAL A 200 -0.81 9.12 17.50
CA VAL A 200 -0.87 9.70 16.16
C VAL A 200 -1.11 8.58 15.16
N SER A 201 -2.05 8.77 14.25
CA SER A 201 -2.35 7.78 13.22
C SER A 201 -2.48 8.36 11.83
N ASN A 202 -2.13 7.57 10.83
CA ASN A 202 -2.36 7.86 9.42
C ASN A 202 -3.16 6.73 8.77
N GLY A 203 -4.03 7.08 7.83
CA GLY A 203 -4.81 6.13 7.04
C GLY A 203 -4.74 6.47 5.56
N ASP A 204 -4.30 5.53 4.75
CA ASP A 204 -4.22 5.66 3.29
C ASP A 204 -5.15 4.65 2.62
N LEU A 205 -6.03 5.13 1.73
CA LEU A 205 -6.88 4.31 0.87
C LEU A 205 -6.48 4.49 -0.59
N PHE A 206 -6.46 3.41 -1.34
CA PHE A 206 -6.29 3.45 -2.80
C PHE A 206 -6.93 2.23 -3.46
N ASP A 207 -7.26 2.36 -4.76
CA ASP A 207 -7.76 1.24 -5.53
C ASP A 207 -6.72 0.70 -6.52
N LEU A 208 -6.72 -0.62 -6.72
CA LEU A 208 -5.98 -1.28 -7.79
C LEU A 208 -6.91 -1.60 -8.96
N ILE A 209 -6.42 -1.31 -10.17
CA ILE A 209 -7.17 -1.46 -11.41
C ILE A 209 -6.99 -2.88 -11.94
N PRO A 210 -8.08 -3.64 -12.20
CA PRO A 210 -7.97 -5.02 -12.66
C PRO A 210 -7.56 -5.12 -14.14
N ALA A 211 -6.88 -6.21 -14.49
CA ALA A 211 -6.40 -6.48 -15.84
C ALA A 211 -7.52 -6.51 -16.90
N ASN A 212 -8.75 -6.82 -16.51
CA ASN A 212 -9.90 -6.92 -17.41
C ASN A 212 -10.68 -5.60 -17.60
N MET A 213 -10.24 -4.49 -17.00
CA MET A 213 -10.94 -3.20 -17.13
C MET A 213 -11.05 -2.71 -18.59
N TYR A 214 -10.09 -3.09 -19.43
CA TYR A 214 -10.11 -2.78 -20.87
C TYR A 214 -10.63 -3.94 -21.74
N GLY A 215 -11.03 -5.07 -21.15
CA GLY A 215 -11.55 -6.24 -21.87
C GLY A 215 -13.01 -6.14 -22.33
N GLY A 216 -13.72 -5.08 -21.99
CA GLY A 216 -15.05 -4.79 -22.48
C GLY A 216 -15.01 -3.91 -23.75
N GLY A 217 -14.55 -4.44 -24.89
CA GLY A 217 -14.68 -3.74 -26.16
C GLY A 217 -13.40 -3.19 -26.77
N ILE A 218 -12.30 -3.91 -26.73
CA ILE A 218 -11.34 -3.79 -27.83
C ILE A 218 -11.95 -4.55 -29.00
N SER A 219 -12.85 -3.88 -29.74
CA SER A 219 -12.95 -4.11 -31.16
C SER A 219 -11.52 -4.19 -31.66
N THR A 220 -11.15 -5.33 -32.20
CA THR A 220 -9.93 -5.50 -32.99
C THR A 220 -9.98 -4.45 -34.11
N ALA A 221 -9.52 -3.24 -33.80
CA ALA A 221 -9.11 -2.32 -34.85
C ALA A 221 -7.93 -3.01 -35.50
N ILE A 222 -8.26 -3.76 -36.55
CA ILE A 222 -7.31 -4.31 -37.49
C ILE A 222 -6.50 -3.11 -37.99
N TYR A 223 -5.30 -2.94 -37.42
CA TYR A 223 -4.32 -2.07 -38.06
C TYR A 223 -4.07 -2.67 -39.45
N PRO A 224 -4.43 -1.99 -40.55
CA PRO A 224 -4.11 -2.48 -41.85
C PRO A 224 -2.59 -2.61 -41.92
N ARG A 225 -2.10 -3.85 -42.10
CA ARG A 225 -0.69 -4.07 -42.46
C ARG A 225 -0.41 -3.23 -43.70
N ILE A 226 0.31 -2.14 -43.49
CA ILE A 226 0.89 -1.41 -44.61
C ILE A 226 1.92 -2.36 -45.22
N ASN A 227 1.50 -3.07 -46.28
CA ASN A 227 2.40 -3.79 -47.14
C ASN A 227 3.31 -2.77 -47.83
N ARG A 228 4.47 -2.52 -47.26
CA ARG A 228 5.58 -1.93 -48.01
C ARG A 228 6.15 -3.02 -48.94
N ARG A 229 5.52 -3.18 -50.06
CA ARG A 229 6.16 -3.71 -51.25
C ARG A 229 6.12 -2.62 -52.32
N GLN A 230 7.31 -2.39 -52.88
CA GLN A 230 7.64 -1.60 -54.06
C GLN A 230 7.89 -0.09 -53.80
N LEU A 231 9.14 0.30 -53.70
CA LEU A 231 9.93 0.77 -54.87
C LEU A 231 11.42 0.60 -54.50
#